data_2cc2faac7da3bba6ae2d8d8857c77eaa
#
_entry.id   2cc2faac7da3bba6ae2d8d8857c77eaa
#
_cell.length_a   1.000
_cell.length_b   1.000
_cell.length_c   1.000
_cell.angle_alpha   90.00
_cell.angle_beta   90.00
_cell.angle_gamma   90.00
#
_symmetry.space_group_name_H-M   'P 1'
#
loop_
_entity.id
_entity.type
_entity.pdbx_description
1 polymer ?
#
loop_
_entity_poly.entity_id
_entity_poly.type
_entity_poly.pdbx_seq_one_letter_code
_entity_poly.pdbx_strand_id
1 'polypeptide(L)'
;VCMGLAASAGAVILAGGTPGKRYSLPHARIMLHQPAGGAEGTSKDIEIQAKLITDMRHQINGLLAEFTKKDIDQISVDTDRDFWMTAQEALEYGIVDEVLTQRELVDKK
;
A
#
# COMPACT_ATOMS: atom_id res chain seq x y z
N VAL A 1 -9.78 4.30 -7.85
CA VAL A 1 -9.76 3.14 -8.75
C VAL A 1 -8.37 2.86 -9.25
N CYS A 2 -7.93 1.62 -9.16
CA CYS A 2 -6.66 1.20 -9.75
C CYS A 2 -6.92 0.64 -11.15
N MET A 3 -6.32 1.26 -12.17
CA MET A 3 -6.52 0.90 -13.58
C MET A 3 -5.29 0.27 -14.23
N GLY A 4 -4.15 0.36 -13.60
CA GLY A 4 -2.91 -0.21 -14.12
C GLY A 4 -2.02 -0.66 -12.98
N LEU A 5 -1.32 0.28 -12.36
CA LEU A 5 -0.38 0.00 -11.27
C LEU A 5 -0.56 0.99 -10.13
N ALA A 6 -0.72 0.47 -8.93
CA ALA A 6 -0.62 1.26 -7.71
C ALA A 6 0.51 0.69 -6.87
N ALA A 7 1.58 1.44 -6.73
CA ALA A 7 2.79 0.98 -6.04
C ALA A 7 3.21 1.97 -4.97
N SER A 8 3.76 1.46 -3.88
CA SER A 8 4.30 2.28 -2.79
C SER A 8 3.27 3.28 -2.26
N ALA A 9 3.54 4.58 -2.38
CA ALA A 9 2.62 5.63 -1.95
C ALA A 9 1.27 5.54 -2.69
N GLY A 10 1.26 5.13 -3.96
CA GLY A 10 0.03 4.93 -4.73
C GLY A 10 -0.87 3.87 -4.11
N ALA A 11 -0.30 2.78 -3.59
CA ALA A 11 -1.05 1.74 -2.91
C ALA A 11 -1.67 2.24 -1.60
N VAL A 12 -0.96 3.09 -0.86
CA VAL A 12 -1.48 3.71 0.37
C VAL A 12 -2.65 4.65 0.05
N ILE A 13 -2.51 5.45 -1.00
CA ILE A 13 -3.59 6.36 -1.44
C ILE A 13 -4.83 5.55 -1.85
N LEU A 14 -4.64 4.47 -2.58
CA LEU A 14 -5.74 3.59 -2.98
C LEU A 14 -6.45 3.01 -1.75
N ALA A 15 -5.70 2.46 -0.80
CA ALA A 15 -6.24 1.88 0.42
C ALA A 15 -6.95 2.93 1.29
N GLY A 16 -6.50 4.18 1.23
CA GLY A 16 -7.06 5.30 1.99
C GLY A 16 -8.30 5.92 1.37
N GLY A 17 -8.82 5.38 0.27
CA GLY A 17 -10.06 5.85 -0.33
C GLY A 17 -11.27 5.58 0.57
N THR A 18 -12.43 6.10 0.18
CA THR A 18 -13.66 5.91 0.94
C THR A 18 -13.98 4.41 1.05
N PRO A 19 -14.15 3.87 2.27
CA PRO A 19 -14.52 2.47 2.45
C PRO A 19 -15.79 2.12 1.67
N GLY A 20 -15.78 0.99 0.97
CA GLY A 20 -16.85 0.56 0.08
C GLY A 20 -16.74 1.09 -1.34
N LYS A 21 -15.83 2.06 -1.58
CA LYS A 21 -15.67 2.71 -2.88
C LYS A 21 -14.24 2.63 -3.43
N ARG A 22 -13.46 1.69 -2.96
CA ARG A 22 -12.10 1.45 -3.44
C ARG A 22 -12.15 0.33 -4.46
N TYR A 23 -11.78 0.61 -5.71
CA TYR A 23 -11.95 -0.33 -6.81
C TYR A 23 -10.65 -0.61 -7.53
N SER A 24 -10.56 -1.79 -8.14
CA SER A 24 -9.47 -2.15 -9.04
C SER A 24 -10.03 -2.85 -10.28
N LEU A 25 -9.41 -2.60 -11.43
CA LEU A 25 -9.69 -3.38 -12.63
C LEU A 25 -8.98 -4.73 -12.55
N PRO A 26 -9.48 -5.78 -13.26
CA PRO A 26 -9.02 -7.15 -13.06
C PRO A 26 -7.54 -7.40 -13.34
N HIS A 27 -6.94 -6.62 -14.23
CA HIS A 27 -5.55 -6.80 -14.64
C HIS A 27 -4.60 -5.79 -14.02
N ALA A 28 -5.08 -4.98 -13.07
CA ALA A 28 -4.23 -4.06 -12.34
C ALA A 28 -3.31 -4.80 -11.38
N ARG A 29 -2.22 -4.14 -10.99
CA ARG A 29 -1.26 -4.66 -10.01
C ARG A 29 -1.09 -3.66 -8.89
N ILE A 30 -0.97 -4.17 -7.70
CA ILE A 30 -0.76 -3.35 -6.50
C ILE A 30 0.51 -3.85 -5.81
N MET A 31 1.38 -2.94 -5.41
CA MET A 31 2.61 -3.29 -4.70
C MET A 31 2.74 -2.47 -3.42
N LEU A 32 3.02 -3.17 -2.34
CA LEU A 32 3.41 -2.57 -1.07
C LEU A 32 4.89 -2.81 -0.85
N HIS A 33 5.59 -1.82 -0.30
CA HIS A 33 6.94 -2.03 0.21
C HIS A 33 7.23 -1.00 1.29
N GLN A 34 8.24 -1.31 2.09
CA GLN A 34 8.68 -0.40 3.14
C GLN A 34 9.40 0.81 2.53
N PRO A 35 9.29 1.99 3.16
CA PRO A 35 10.14 3.10 2.78
C PRO A 35 11.60 2.69 2.84
N ALA A 36 12.33 2.95 1.77
CA ALA A 36 13.75 2.67 1.69
C ALA A 36 14.51 3.96 1.42
N GLY A 37 15.73 4.03 1.91
CA GLY A 37 16.58 5.19 1.66
C GLY A 37 18.03 4.82 1.87
N GLY A 38 18.92 5.44 1.07
CA GLY A 38 20.36 5.38 1.31
C GLY A 38 20.72 6.30 2.45
N ALA A 39 21.72 5.91 3.23
CA ALA A 39 22.28 6.75 4.28
C ALA A 39 23.68 7.19 3.86
N GLU A 40 23.90 8.49 3.81
CA GLU A 40 25.19 9.09 3.49
C GLU A 40 25.57 10.09 4.57
N GLY A 41 26.86 10.30 4.76
CA GLY A 41 27.39 11.28 5.70
C GLY A 41 28.07 10.64 6.90
N THR A 42 28.11 11.38 8.02
CA THR A 42 28.73 10.91 9.27
C THR A 42 27.87 9.84 9.94
N SER A 43 28.47 9.09 10.88
CA SER A 43 27.73 8.08 11.67
C SER A 43 26.49 8.66 12.34
N LYS A 44 26.56 9.90 12.81
CA LYS A 44 25.43 10.58 13.44
C LYS A 44 24.34 10.89 12.44
N ASP A 45 24.69 11.32 11.23
CA ASP A 45 23.73 11.59 10.16
C ASP A 45 23.03 10.30 9.74
N ILE A 46 23.77 9.20 9.66
CA ILE A 46 23.23 7.87 9.35
C ILE A 46 22.23 7.42 10.42
N GLU A 47 22.51 7.64 11.69
CA GLU A 47 21.61 7.32 12.79
C GLU A 47 20.31 8.11 12.69
N ILE A 48 20.40 9.40 12.39
CA ILE A 48 19.22 10.27 12.23
C ILE A 48 18.37 9.80 11.05
N GLN A 49 18.99 9.49 9.92
CA GLN A 49 18.29 9.00 8.73
C GLN A 49 17.63 7.65 8.98
N ALA A 50 18.32 6.73 9.67
CA ALA A 50 17.78 5.42 10.01
C ALA A 50 16.55 5.55 10.91
N LYS A 51 16.58 6.44 11.89
CA LYS A 51 15.44 6.69 12.77
C LYS A 51 14.26 7.27 11.98
N LEU A 52 14.51 8.21 11.09
CA LEU A 52 13.47 8.81 10.26
C LEU A 52 12.77 7.75 9.39
N ILE A 53 13.54 6.88 8.76
CA ILE A 53 13.00 5.78 7.95
C ILE A 53 12.15 4.84 8.80
N THR A 54 12.63 4.48 9.99
CA THR A 54 11.90 3.62 10.92
C THR A 54 10.56 4.27 11.33
N ASP A 55 10.57 5.55 11.65
CA ASP A 55 9.34 6.28 12.00
C ASP A 55 8.36 6.32 10.82
N MET A 56 8.86 6.52 9.61
CA MET A 56 8.03 6.50 8.39
C MET A 56 7.41 5.12 8.16
N ARG A 57 8.17 4.05 8.39
CA ARG A 57 7.65 2.67 8.28
C ARG A 57 6.49 2.44 9.24
N HIS A 58 6.65 2.86 10.50
CA HIS A 58 5.58 2.72 11.49
C HIS A 58 4.34 3.49 11.11
N GLN A 59 4.48 4.72 10.59
CA GLN A 59 3.35 5.52 10.15
C GLN A 59 2.61 4.87 8.98
N ILE A 60 3.33 4.42 7.97
CA ILE A 60 2.74 3.79 6.77
C ILE A 60 2.08 2.47 7.15
N ASN A 61 2.73 1.65 7.95
CA ASN A 61 2.15 0.39 8.41
C ASN A 61 0.90 0.61 9.25
N GLY A 62 0.89 1.64 10.10
CA GLY A 62 -0.27 2.02 10.87
C GLY A 62 -1.45 2.43 9.99
N LEU A 63 -1.20 3.24 8.96
CA LEU A 63 -2.21 3.63 7.99
C LEU A 63 -2.77 2.43 7.23
N LEU A 64 -1.90 1.54 6.77
CA LEU A 64 -2.32 0.34 6.07
C LEU A 64 -3.13 -0.59 6.99
N ALA A 65 -2.74 -0.73 8.25
CA ALA A 65 -3.48 -1.52 9.23
C ALA A 65 -4.90 -0.95 9.42
N GLU A 66 -5.02 0.36 9.52
CA GLU A 66 -6.31 1.03 9.65
C GLU A 66 -7.18 0.81 8.41
N PHE A 67 -6.62 1.02 7.21
CA PHE A 67 -7.38 0.96 5.96
C PHE A 67 -7.73 -0.47 5.54
N THR A 68 -6.88 -1.44 5.82
CA THR A 68 -7.11 -2.85 5.47
C THR A 68 -7.75 -3.65 6.59
N LYS A 69 -7.79 -3.10 7.80
CA LYS A 69 -8.25 -3.78 9.01
C LYS A 69 -7.44 -5.02 9.35
N LYS A 70 -6.19 -5.07 8.92
CA LYS A 70 -5.25 -6.13 9.27
C LYS A 70 -4.38 -5.70 10.45
N ASP A 71 -3.80 -6.70 11.13
CA ASP A 71 -2.85 -6.48 12.21
C ASP A 71 -1.59 -5.80 11.65
N ILE A 72 -1.11 -4.78 12.32
CA ILE A 72 0.10 -4.04 11.92
C ILE A 72 1.33 -4.96 11.86
N ASP A 73 1.42 -5.95 12.73
CA ASP A 73 2.54 -6.89 12.72
C ASP A 73 2.53 -7.74 11.44
N GLN A 74 1.34 -8.14 10.99
CA GLN A 74 1.19 -8.88 9.73
C GLN A 74 1.59 -8.03 8.54
N ILE A 75 1.19 -6.76 8.52
CA ILE A 75 1.58 -5.83 7.47
C ILE A 75 3.09 -5.61 7.45
N SER A 76 3.71 -5.49 8.61
CA SER A 76 5.15 -5.32 8.73
C SER A 76 5.91 -6.51 8.14
N VAL A 77 5.44 -7.74 8.39
CA VAL A 77 6.02 -8.95 7.82
C VAL A 77 5.81 -9.00 6.31
N ASP A 78 4.60 -8.74 5.85
CA ASP A 78 4.24 -8.83 4.42
C ASP A 78 5.00 -7.81 3.57
N THR A 79 5.25 -6.63 4.10
CA THR A 79 5.87 -5.52 3.37
C THR A 79 7.38 -5.41 3.60
N ASP A 80 7.99 -6.36 4.30
CA ASP A 80 9.44 -6.39 4.52
C ASP A 80 10.22 -6.46 3.19
N ARG A 81 9.61 -7.05 2.17
CA ARG A 81 10.05 -7.02 0.78
C ARG A 81 8.94 -6.49 -0.10
N ASP A 82 9.24 -6.21 -1.35
CA ASP A 82 8.23 -5.80 -2.31
C ASP A 82 7.11 -6.84 -2.36
N PHE A 83 5.92 -6.42 -1.97
CA PHE A 83 4.75 -7.28 -1.88
C PHE A 83 3.81 -6.96 -3.05
N TRP A 84 3.92 -7.76 -4.10
CA TRP A 84 3.11 -7.61 -5.29
C TRP A 84 1.79 -8.35 -5.16
N MET A 85 0.71 -7.70 -5.55
CA MET A 85 -0.63 -8.27 -5.50
C MET A 85 -1.34 -8.09 -6.83
N THR A 86 -2.08 -9.14 -7.23
CA THR A 86 -3.10 -8.99 -8.26
C THR A 86 -4.28 -8.22 -7.70
N ALA A 87 -5.22 -7.83 -8.58
CA ALA A 87 -6.45 -7.16 -8.13
C ALA A 87 -7.22 -8.01 -7.13
N GLN A 88 -7.34 -9.31 -7.39
CA GLN A 88 -8.05 -10.24 -6.50
C GLN A 88 -7.34 -10.38 -5.14
N GLU A 89 -6.02 -10.48 -5.14
CA GLU A 89 -5.25 -10.54 -3.91
C GLU A 89 -5.37 -9.23 -3.10
N ALA A 90 -5.42 -8.08 -3.77
CA ALA A 90 -5.63 -6.80 -3.12
C ALA A 90 -7.02 -6.70 -2.50
N LEU A 91 -8.03 -7.29 -3.12
CA LEU A 91 -9.37 -7.38 -2.55
C LEU A 91 -9.36 -8.21 -1.27
N GLU A 92 -8.74 -9.38 -1.30
CA GLU A 92 -8.63 -10.26 -0.14
C GLU A 92 -7.81 -9.63 0.99
N TYR A 93 -6.79 -8.85 0.63
CA TYR A 93 -5.94 -8.14 1.58
C TYR A 93 -6.66 -6.95 2.23
N GLY A 94 -7.67 -6.40 1.57
CA GLY A 94 -8.42 -5.26 2.08
C GLY A 94 -7.98 -3.90 1.55
N ILE A 95 -7.14 -3.86 0.52
CA ILE A 95 -6.71 -2.60 -0.11
C ILE A 95 -7.81 -2.03 -0.97
N VAL A 96 -8.58 -2.88 -1.63
CA VAL A 96 -9.74 -2.48 -2.41
C VAL A 96 -10.98 -3.22 -1.93
N ASP A 97 -12.14 -2.68 -2.26
CA ASP A 97 -13.43 -3.23 -1.85
C ASP A 97 -14.06 -4.09 -2.93
N GLU A 98 -13.71 -3.86 -4.19
CA GLU A 98 -14.31 -4.56 -5.31
C GLU A 98 -13.37 -4.54 -6.52
N VAL A 99 -13.36 -5.64 -7.28
CA VAL A 99 -12.69 -5.72 -8.58
C VAL A 99 -13.75 -5.55 -9.66
N LEU A 100 -13.59 -4.55 -10.53
CA LEU A 100 -14.57 -4.16 -11.53
C LEU A 100 -14.07 -4.40 -12.94
N THR A 101 -14.98 -4.75 -13.86
CA THR A 101 -14.71 -4.64 -15.28
C THR A 101 -14.72 -3.15 -15.67
N GLN A 102 -14.15 -2.83 -16.82
CA GLN A 102 -14.14 -1.47 -17.33
C GLN A 102 -15.57 -0.92 -17.53
N ARG A 103 -16.48 -1.77 -17.96
CA ARG A 103 -17.89 -1.43 -18.15
C ARG A 103 -18.56 -1.10 -16.81
N GLU A 104 -18.32 -1.92 -15.80
CA GLU A 104 -18.86 -1.67 -14.45
C GLU A 104 -18.34 -0.37 -13.87
N LEU A 105 -17.09 0.00 -14.15
CA LEU A 105 -16.53 1.29 -13.73
C LEU A 105 -17.31 2.46 -14.34
N VAL A 106 -17.64 2.38 -15.62
CA VAL A 106 -18.44 3.42 -16.30
C VAL A 106 -19.83 3.53 -15.68
N ASP A 107 -20.46 2.40 -15.40
CA ASP A 107 -21.80 2.36 -14.81
C ASP A 107 -21.84 2.93 -13.39
N LYS A 108 -20.72 2.89 -12.66
CA LYS A 108 -20.62 3.39 -11.28
C LYS A 108 -20.24 4.87 -11.17
N LYS A 109 -19.94 5.52 -12.26
CA LYS A 109 -19.59 6.95 -12.23
C LYS A 109 -20.85 7.83 -11.97
#